data_8566ca9a76e8762c1246134aeb5cd389
#
_entry.id   8566ca9a76e8762c1246134aeb5cd389
#
_cell.length_a   1.000
_cell.length_b   1.000
_cell.length_c   1.000
_cell.angle_alpha   90.00
_cell.angle_beta   90.00
_cell.angle_gamma   90.00
#
_symmetry.space_group_name_H-M   'P 1'
#
loop_
_entity.id
_entity.type
_entity.pdbx_description
1 polymer ?
#
loop_
_entity_poly.entity_id
_entity_poly.type
_entity_poly.pdbx_seq_one_letter_code
_entity_poly.pdbx_strand_id
1 'polypeptide(L)'
;NPRFAEILEKVAFNALPTQTTDDYMARQYFQQVNQVNMVEGWHLFDVDNGKTSLVMGFLTGYPCCLCNLHQGWPKFTQNLWYTTDDGGLAALAYAPCSMSADIAGTKVSIVEDTYYPMDGKITFEIAPDAPVTFPLTLRIPSWTTSEATLTVNGEPITGLIAGQTKTISREWKNGDKVVLELPMTLTIDRWFENSVSVERGPLVYALKVEEKWEKKPNKNTKRYGPDHWQVTAASPWNYALYQADLDDINEAYEVVVDQEKLASDWYWNLESVPLTIKARGTRLEAWGLCYGSAAQPPYSTIARKCTNKNSNWESGGNWDELTLVPYGATTLRIAEFPVVTR
;
A
#
# COMPACT_ATOMS: atom_id res chain seq x y z
N ASN A 1 -12.75 12.70 -11.55
CA ASN A 1 -13.14 12.51 -10.15
C ASN A 1 -11.91 12.07 -9.35
N PRO A 2 -11.44 12.87 -8.35
CA PRO A 2 -10.22 12.60 -7.58
C PRO A 2 -10.19 11.22 -6.88
N ARG A 3 -11.37 10.69 -6.54
CA ARG A 3 -11.51 9.37 -5.91
C ARG A 3 -10.87 8.23 -6.72
N PHE A 4 -10.89 8.31 -8.06
CA PHE A 4 -10.25 7.26 -8.87
C PHE A 4 -8.73 7.29 -8.74
N ALA A 5 -8.13 8.46 -8.58
CA ALA A 5 -6.70 8.57 -8.33
C ALA A 5 -6.30 8.02 -6.95
N GLU A 6 -7.14 8.22 -5.93
CA GLU A 6 -6.93 7.62 -4.60
C GLU A 6 -6.98 6.09 -4.64
N ILE A 7 -7.96 5.52 -5.38
CA ILE A 7 -8.03 4.06 -5.59
C ILE A 7 -6.81 3.57 -6.35
N LEU A 8 -6.37 4.30 -7.38
CA LEU A 8 -5.18 3.97 -8.16
C LEU A 8 -3.94 3.91 -7.27
N GLU A 9 -3.71 4.92 -6.44
CA GLU A 9 -2.58 4.95 -5.48
C GLU A 9 -2.68 3.83 -4.45
N LYS A 10 -3.87 3.62 -3.87
CA LYS A 10 -4.09 2.54 -2.88
C LYS A 10 -3.74 1.17 -3.46
N VAL A 11 -4.10 0.90 -4.71
CA VAL A 11 -3.72 -0.35 -5.39
C VAL A 11 -2.24 -0.38 -5.74
N ALA A 12 -1.70 0.70 -6.31
CA ALA A 12 -0.32 0.76 -6.79
C ALA A 12 0.71 0.66 -5.66
N PHE A 13 0.46 1.28 -4.52
CA PHE A 13 1.41 1.30 -3.40
C PHE A 13 1.22 0.16 -2.39
N ASN A 14 0.15 -0.61 -2.49
CA ASN A 14 -0.07 -1.74 -1.59
C ASN A 14 -0.03 -3.09 -2.33
N ALA A 15 -0.94 -3.34 -3.26
CA ALA A 15 -1.06 -4.65 -3.88
C ALA A 15 -0.03 -4.90 -4.99
N LEU A 16 0.37 -3.89 -5.76
CA LEU A 16 1.26 -4.07 -6.90
C LEU A 16 2.68 -4.50 -6.51
N PRO A 17 3.34 -3.91 -5.48
CA PRO A 17 4.70 -4.31 -5.10
C PRO A 17 4.80 -5.76 -4.64
N THR A 18 3.77 -6.27 -3.96
CA THR A 18 3.77 -7.63 -3.38
C THR A 18 3.54 -8.75 -4.39
N GLN A 19 3.32 -8.41 -5.66
CA GLN A 19 3.05 -9.38 -6.73
C GLN A 19 4.28 -10.21 -7.11
N THR A 20 5.46 -9.67 -6.91
CA THR A 20 6.73 -10.27 -7.36
C THR A 20 7.74 -10.36 -6.24
N THR A 21 8.75 -11.22 -6.43
CA THR A 21 10.04 -11.08 -5.76
C THR A 21 10.77 -9.82 -6.26
N ASP A 22 11.72 -9.28 -5.47
CA ASP A 22 12.46 -8.05 -5.80
C ASP A 22 13.24 -8.13 -7.11
N ASP A 23 13.71 -9.34 -7.47
CA ASP A 23 14.40 -9.61 -8.74
C ASP A 23 13.45 -9.84 -9.92
N TYR A 24 12.12 -9.76 -9.71
CA TYR A 24 11.07 -10.03 -10.69
C TYR A 24 11.11 -11.44 -11.31
N MET A 25 11.84 -12.38 -10.72
CA MET A 25 11.97 -13.73 -11.26
C MET A 25 10.84 -14.68 -10.82
N ALA A 26 10.09 -14.30 -9.81
CA ALA A 26 8.91 -15.04 -9.37
C ALA A 26 7.74 -14.08 -9.08
N ARG A 27 6.54 -14.58 -9.23
CA ARG A 27 5.31 -13.85 -8.96
C ARG A 27 4.27 -14.73 -8.28
N GLN A 28 3.31 -14.10 -7.62
CA GLN A 28 2.14 -14.74 -7.06
C GLN A 28 0.93 -14.54 -7.99
N TYR A 29 0.04 -15.55 -8.11
CA TYR A 29 -1.19 -15.42 -8.89
C TYR A 29 -2.30 -14.79 -8.06
N PHE A 30 -2.59 -15.32 -6.87
CA PHE A 30 -3.52 -14.72 -5.91
C PHE A 30 -2.81 -14.13 -4.72
N GLN A 31 -3.25 -12.95 -4.31
CA GLN A 31 -2.92 -12.34 -3.03
C GLN A 31 -4.09 -12.45 -2.07
N GLN A 32 -3.77 -12.53 -0.79
CA GLN A 32 -4.73 -12.42 0.30
C GLN A 32 -4.35 -11.22 1.19
N VAL A 33 -5.36 -10.56 1.73
CA VAL A 33 -5.20 -9.48 2.70
C VAL A 33 -4.53 -10.00 3.98
N ASN A 34 -4.96 -11.19 4.43
CA ASN A 34 -4.33 -11.94 5.50
C ASN A 34 -3.70 -13.20 4.91
N GLN A 35 -2.40 -13.14 4.66
CA GLN A 35 -1.64 -14.17 3.99
C GLN A 35 -0.46 -14.61 4.85
N VAL A 36 -0.53 -15.80 5.42
CA VAL A 36 0.48 -16.33 6.33
C VAL A 36 1.03 -17.70 5.90
N ASN A 37 0.52 -18.22 4.78
CA ASN A 37 0.86 -19.55 4.31
C ASN A 37 0.71 -19.62 2.79
N MET A 38 1.80 -19.53 2.07
CA MET A 38 1.86 -19.60 0.60
C MET A 38 2.43 -20.95 0.17
N VAL A 39 1.62 -21.99 0.25
CA VAL A 39 2.01 -23.35 -0.09
C VAL A 39 1.15 -23.93 -1.21
N GLU A 40 1.65 -24.96 -1.88
CA GLU A 40 0.80 -25.74 -2.79
C GLU A 40 -0.36 -26.41 -2.04
N GLY A 41 -1.56 -26.30 -2.58
CA GLY A 41 -2.71 -26.96 -2.02
C GLY A 41 -4.03 -26.26 -2.32
N TRP A 42 -5.07 -26.77 -1.70
CA TRP A 42 -6.39 -26.17 -1.71
C TRP A 42 -6.48 -25.14 -0.57
N HIS A 43 -7.04 -24.00 -0.87
CA HIS A 43 -7.20 -22.89 0.07
C HIS A 43 -8.66 -22.47 0.16
N LEU A 44 -9.01 -21.68 1.20
CA LEU A 44 -10.39 -21.30 1.50
C LEU A 44 -11.12 -20.58 0.34
N PHE A 45 -10.38 -19.85 -0.49
CA PHE A 45 -10.93 -19.11 -1.64
C PHE A 45 -10.82 -19.89 -2.96
N ASP A 46 -10.66 -21.19 -2.88
CA ASP A 46 -10.32 -22.01 -4.03
C ASP A 46 -11.20 -21.73 -5.25
N VAL A 47 -10.59 -21.11 -6.21
CA VAL A 47 -11.05 -21.07 -7.59
C VAL A 47 -10.24 -22.10 -8.35
N ASP A 48 -10.82 -22.78 -9.31
CA ASP A 48 -10.23 -23.89 -10.06
C ASP A 48 -9.02 -23.49 -10.94
N ASN A 49 -8.03 -22.82 -10.32
CA ASN A 49 -6.77 -22.42 -10.95
C ASN A 49 -5.59 -23.34 -10.57
N GLY A 50 -5.90 -24.45 -9.96
CA GLY A 50 -4.94 -25.45 -9.53
C GLY A 50 -4.22 -25.07 -8.23
N LYS A 51 -3.42 -26.00 -7.74
CA LYS A 51 -2.82 -25.97 -6.40
C LYS A 51 -1.68 -24.95 -6.22
N THR A 52 -1.25 -24.28 -7.29
CA THR A 52 -0.10 -23.38 -7.28
C THR A 52 -0.47 -21.89 -7.27
N SER A 53 -1.71 -21.54 -6.92
CA SER A 53 -2.22 -20.18 -7.02
C SER A 53 -1.59 -19.20 -6.02
N LEU A 54 -1.15 -19.69 -4.84
CA LEU A 54 -0.56 -18.86 -3.79
C LEU A 54 0.97 -18.83 -3.82
N VAL A 55 1.62 -19.80 -4.42
CA VAL A 55 3.08 -19.89 -4.36
C VAL A 55 3.75 -18.84 -5.27
N MET A 56 4.96 -18.44 -4.93
CA MET A 56 5.79 -17.58 -5.77
C MET A 56 6.52 -18.41 -6.84
N GLY A 57 6.19 -18.20 -8.11
CA GLY A 57 6.86 -18.89 -9.21
C GLY A 57 6.64 -18.20 -10.54
N PHE A 58 7.45 -18.55 -11.54
CA PHE A 58 7.42 -17.88 -12.85
C PHE A 58 6.07 -18.07 -13.57
N LEU A 59 5.60 -19.31 -13.68
CA LEU A 59 4.35 -19.67 -14.38
C LEU A 59 3.29 -20.27 -13.45
N THR A 60 3.47 -20.24 -12.14
CA THR A 60 2.53 -20.79 -11.17
C THR A 60 1.17 -20.08 -11.22
N GLY A 61 0.10 -20.77 -10.83
CA GLY A 61 -1.27 -20.27 -11.02
C GLY A 61 -1.63 -20.24 -12.50
N TYR A 62 -1.91 -19.04 -13.04
CA TYR A 62 -2.25 -18.81 -14.43
C TYR A 62 -1.27 -17.87 -15.13
N PRO A 63 -0.90 -18.09 -16.40
CA PRO A 63 0.14 -17.32 -17.09
C PRO A 63 -0.28 -15.88 -17.47
N CYS A 64 -1.57 -15.56 -17.47
CA CYS A 64 -2.07 -14.21 -17.81
C CYS A 64 -1.46 -13.12 -16.93
N CYS A 65 -1.18 -13.41 -15.65
CA CYS A 65 -0.54 -12.45 -14.76
C CYS A 65 0.90 -12.14 -15.17
N LEU A 66 1.64 -13.11 -15.69
CA LEU A 66 2.98 -12.86 -16.22
C LEU A 66 2.94 -11.88 -17.40
N CYS A 67 1.93 -12.03 -18.29
CA CYS A 67 1.78 -11.17 -19.45
C CYS A 67 1.30 -9.75 -19.13
N ASN A 68 0.69 -9.52 -17.95
CA ASN A 68 0.07 -8.24 -17.58
C ASN A 68 0.81 -7.49 -16.47
N LEU A 69 1.53 -8.19 -15.60
CA LEU A 69 2.18 -7.60 -14.43
C LEU A 69 3.15 -6.46 -14.78
N HIS A 70 3.95 -6.64 -15.84
CA HIS A 70 4.92 -5.66 -16.31
C HIS A 70 4.27 -4.33 -16.76
N GLN A 71 2.96 -4.30 -16.97
CA GLN A 71 2.22 -3.10 -17.32
C GLN A 71 1.84 -2.24 -16.11
N GLY A 72 1.89 -2.79 -14.89
CA GLY A 72 1.41 -2.13 -13.68
C GLY A 72 2.11 -0.79 -13.43
N TRP A 73 3.40 -0.83 -13.18
CA TRP A 73 4.20 0.37 -12.93
C TRP A 73 4.25 1.34 -14.12
N PRO A 74 4.49 0.89 -15.37
CA PRO A 74 4.44 1.81 -16.52
C PRO A 74 3.10 2.51 -16.68
N LYS A 75 1.98 1.80 -16.50
CA LYS A 75 0.65 2.42 -16.57
C LYS A 75 0.39 3.38 -15.41
N PHE A 76 0.86 3.05 -14.20
CA PHE A 76 0.79 3.99 -13.08
C PHE A 76 1.56 5.27 -13.40
N THR A 77 2.81 5.16 -13.85
CA THR A 77 3.66 6.30 -14.21
C THR A 77 3.06 7.15 -15.33
N GLN A 78 2.45 6.53 -16.34
CA GLN A 78 1.78 7.24 -17.43
C GLN A 78 0.56 8.04 -16.97
N ASN A 79 -0.02 7.72 -15.81
CA ASN A 79 -1.24 8.32 -15.28
C ASN A 79 -0.99 9.15 -14.01
N LEU A 80 0.22 9.66 -13.82
CA LEU A 80 0.52 10.65 -12.77
C LEU A 80 0.01 12.04 -13.16
N TRP A 81 0.22 12.41 -14.43
CA TRP A 81 -0.08 13.73 -14.97
C TRP A 81 -1.05 13.67 -16.16
N TYR A 82 -1.84 14.71 -16.28
CA TYR A 82 -2.83 14.88 -17.36
C TYR A 82 -2.80 16.31 -17.91
N THR A 83 -3.14 16.48 -19.17
CA THR A 83 -3.57 17.77 -19.71
C THR A 83 -5.04 18.00 -19.37
N THR A 84 -5.45 19.26 -19.20
CA THR A 84 -6.83 19.64 -18.91
C THR A 84 -7.45 20.37 -20.11
N ASP A 85 -8.79 20.34 -20.23
CA ASP A 85 -9.51 20.93 -21.36
C ASP A 85 -9.34 22.46 -21.46
N ASP A 86 -8.97 23.11 -20.34
CA ASP A 86 -8.68 24.55 -20.27
C ASP A 86 -7.21 24.89 -20.61
N GLY A 87 -6.46 23.93 -21.18
CA GLY A 87 -5.08 24.11 -21.62
C GLY A 87 -4.05 24.05 -20.49
N GLY A 88 -4.41 23.48 -19.35
CA GLY A 88 -3.54 23.32 -18.19
C GLY A 88 -2.97 21.92 -18.01
N LEU A 89 -2.38 21.72 -16.83
CA LEU A 89 -1.80 20.46 -16.36
C LEU A 89 -2.41 20.05 -15.02
N ALA A 90 -2.56 18.74 -14.81
CA ALA A 90 -3.06 18.21 -13.55
C ALA A 90 -2.19 17.06 -13.04
N ALA A 91 -1.70 17.16 -11.80
CA ALA A 91 -1.10 16.06 -11.04
C ALA A 91 -2.19 15.41 -10.18
N LEU A 92 -2.59 14.19 -10.51
CA LEU A 92 -3.69 13.49 -9.85
C LEU A 92 -3.23 12.32 -8.98
N ALA A 93 -2.14 11.66 -9.32
CA ALA A 93 -1.43 10.69 -8.48
C ALA A 93 0.01 11.19 -8.30
N TYR A 94 0.61 10.90 -7.15
CA TYR A 94 1.91 11.43 -6.79
C TYR A 94 2.97 10.34 -6.73
N ALA A 95 4.13 10.65 -7.32
CA ALA A 95 5.36 9.85 -7.23
C ALA A 95 6.54 10.67 -7.75
N PRO A 96 7.78 10.40 -7.32
CA PRO A 96 8.94 11.09 -7.88
C PRO A 96 9.00 10.88 -9.39
N CYS A 97 8.94 11.98 -10.15
CA CYS A 97 8.94 11.94 -11.60
C CYS A 97 9.40 13.26 -12.24
N SER A 98 9.66 13.20 -13.53
CA SER A 98 9.77 14.38 -14.38
C SER A 98 8.84 14.26 -15.58
N MET A 99 8.16 15.35 -15.92
CA MET A 99 7.27 15.42 -17.07
C MET A 99 7.63 16.57 -17.97
N SER A 100 7.18 16.52 -19.21
CA SER A 100 7.30 17.61 -20.18
C SER A 100 6.07 17.67 -21.05
N ALA A 101 5.56 18.87 -21.27
CA ALA A 101 4.39 19.11 -22.15
C ALA A 101 4.60 20.39 -22.99
N ASP A 102 3.92 20.51 -24.10
CA ASP A 102 3.78 21.74 -24.85
C ASP A 102 2.51 22.46 -24.37
N ILE A 103 2.66 23.66 -23.88
CA ILE A 103 1.55 24.53 -23.44
C ILE A 103 1.57 25.81 -24.24
N ALA A 104 0.59 26.00 -25.08
CA ALA A 104 0.46 27.18 -25.95
C ALA A 104 1.73 27.47 -26.80
N GLY A 105 2.40 26.41 -27.28
CA GLY A 105 3.63 26.50 -28.09
C GLY A 105 4.90 26.71 -27.26
N THR A 106 4.82 26.63 -25.93
CA THR A 106 5.96 26.71 -25.01
C THR A 106 6.17 25.36 -24.36
N LYS A 107 7.39 24.83 -24.43
CA LYS A 107 7.74 23.62 -23.70
C LYS A 107 7.83 23.93 -22.21
N VAL A 108 7.11 23.15 -21.41
CA VAL A 108 7.10 23.21 -19.95
C VAL A 108 7.64 21.90 -19.42
N SER A 109 8.68 21.95 -18.59
CA SER A 109 9.17 20.79 -17.83
C SER A 109 8.83 20.98 -16.36
N ILE A 110 8.41 19.90 -15.69
CA ILE A 110 8.14 19.88 -14.24
C ILE A 110 8.86 18.69 -13.65
N VAL A 111 9.60 18.92 -12.56
CA VAL A 111 10.17 17.86 -11.72
C VAL A 111 9.34 17.79 -10.45
N GLU A 112 8.83 16.61 -10.15
CA GLU A 112 8.12 16.26 -8.91
C GLU A 112 9.11 15.54 -7.99
N ASP A 113 9.59 16.24 -6.96
CA ASP A 113 10.53 15.75 -5.97
C ASP A 113 9.78 15.43 -4.68
N THR A 114 9.81 14.15 -4.29
CA THR A 114 9.03 13.64 -3.15
C THR A 114 9.49 12.25 -2.73
N TYR A 115 9.28 11.90 -1.46
CA TYR A 115 9.32 10.53 -0.95
C TYR A 115 7.92 9.89 -0.86
N TYR A 116 6.91 10.50 -1.47
CA TYR A 116 5.57 9.94 -1.48
C TYR A 116 5.56 8.50 -2.06
N PRO A 117 4.88 7.55 -1.45
CA PRO A 117 3.87 7.65 -0.38
C PRO A 117 4.43 7.54 1.06
N MET A 118 5.75 7.53 1.25
CA MET A 118 6.36 7.38 2.57
C MET A 118 6.32 8.69 3.36
N ASP A 119 6.36 9.83 2.67
CA ASP A 119 6.21 11.18 3.22
C ASP A 119 5.15 11.97 2.43
N GLY A 120 4.51 12.94 3.09
CA GLY A 120 3.46 13.77 2.49
C GLY A 120 3.94 15.06 1.85
N LYS A 121 5.24 15.33 1.82
CA LYS A 121 5.80 16.53 1.17
C LYS A 121 6.08 16.28 -0.29
N ILE A 122 5.52 17.13 -1.15
CA ILE A 122 5.67 17.07 -2.60
C ILE A 122 6.12 18.44 -3.11
N THR A 123 7.21 18.47 -3.82
CA THR A 123 7.76 19.70 -4.40
C THR A 123 7.72 19.61 -5.92
N PHE A 124 7.14 20.61 -6.57
CA PHE A 124 7.13 20.72 -8.03
C PHE A 124 8.02 21.89 -8.42
N GLU A 125 9.07 21.61 -9.20
CA GLU A 125 9.93 22.62 -9.82
C GLU A 125 9.49 22.83 -11.27
N ILE A 126 9.02 24.04 -11.59
CA ILE A 126 8.41 24.36 -12.87
C ILE A 126 9.41 25.12 -13.72
N ALA A 127 9.70 24.63 -14.91
CA ALA A 127 10.70 25.16 -15.82
C ALA A 127 10.17 25.28 -17.26
N PRO A 128 9.39 26.32 -17.58
CA PRO A 128 9.06 26.63 -18.96
C PRO A 128 10.23 27.28 -19.71
N ASP A 129 10.33 27.02 -21.03
CA ASP A 129 11.38 27.65 -21.90
C ASP A 129 11.19 29.16 -22.03
N ALA A 130 9.96 29.65 -21.85
CA ALA A 130 9.60 31.06 -21.76
C ALA A 130 8.40 31.26 -20.80
N PRO A 131 8.18 32.44 -20.21
CA PRO A 131 7.01 32.66 -19.36
C PRO A 131 5.72 32.30 -20.08
N VAL A 132 4.88 31.49 -19.44
CA VAL A 132 3.64 30.99 -20.02
C VAL A 132 2.53 30.87 -18.96
N THR A 133 1.32 31.30 -19.33
CA THR A 133 0.16 31.22 -18.42
C THR A 133 -0.61 29.94 -18.63
N PHE A 134 -0.77 29.15 -17.56
CA PHE A 134 -1.65 27.97 -17.58
C PHE A 134 -2.17 27.64 -16.19
N PRO A 135 -3.31 26.94 -16.07
CA PRO A 135 -3.80 26.38 -14.83
C PRO A 135 -3.02 25.11 -14.47
N LEU A 136 -2.50 25.06 -13.24
CA LEU A 136 -1.93 23.88 -12.62
C LEU A 136 -2.91 23.35 -11.57
N THR A 137 -3.39 22.14 -11.74
CA THR A 137 -4.36 21.48 -10.86
C THR A 137 -3.68 20.38 -10.05
N LEU A 138 -3.78 20.44 -8.72
CA LEU A 138 -3.26 19.44 -7.80
C LEU A 138 -4.42 18.76 -7.05
N ARG A 139 -4.31 17.46 -6.85
CA ARG A 139 -5.27 16.70 -6.03
C ARG A 139 -4.96 16.90 -4.54
N ILE A 140 -5.99 17.12 -3.75
CA ILE A 140 -5.93 17.13 -2.28
C ILE A 140 -6.62 15.83 -1.83
N PRO A 141 -5.88 14.82 -1.37
CA PRO A 141 -6.45 13.52 -1.01
C PRO A 141 -7.49 13.61 0.11
N SER A 142 -8.47 12.70 0.10
CA SER A 142 -9.53 12.69 1.12
C SER A 142 -9.05 12.30 2.52
N TRP A 143 -7.94 11.57 2.60
CA TRP A 143 -7.32 11.13 3.85
C TRP A 143 -6.50 12.22 4.56
N THR A 144 -6.17 13.35 3.87
CA THR A 144 -5.40 14.41 4.52
C THR A 144 -6.23 15.24 5.49
N THR A 145 -5.56 15.88 6.45
CA THR A 145 -6.21 16.74 7.45
C THR A 145 -6.40 18.16 6.93
N SER A 146 -7.11 18.99 7.70
CA SER A 146 -7.23 20.45 7.46
C SER A 146 -5.93 21.21 7.58
N GLU A 147 -4.86 20.56 8.03
CA GLU A 147 -3.50 21.13 8.14
C GLU A 147 -2.71 21.04 6.84
N ALA A 148 -3.29 20.49 5.76
CA ALA A 148 -2.66 20.48 4.46
C ALA A 148 -2.30 21.90 4.01
N THR A 149 -1.08 22.08 3.51
CA THR A 149 -0.59 23.40 3.05
C THR A 149 -0.17 23.33 1.59
N LEU A 150 -0.32 24.44 0.91
CA LEU A 150 0.12 24.63 -0.47
C LEU A 150 0.75 26.01 -0.59
N THR A 151 1.95 26.07 -1.14
CA THR A 151 2.63 27.34 -1.40
C THR A 151 3.14 27.43 -2.83
N VAL A 152 3.24 28.65 -3.34
CA VAL A 152 3.91 28.96 -4.60
C VAL A 152 5.00 29.98 -4.31
N ASN A 153 6.26 29.63 -4.50
CA ASN A 153 7.42 30.45 -4.17
C ASN A 153 7.42 30.94 -2.70
N GLY A 154 6.89 30.10 -1.79
CA GLY A 154 6.73 30.44 -0.37
C GLY A 154 5.44 31.19 -0.02
N GLU A 155 4.69 31.69 -0.99
CA GLU A 155 3.42 32.37 -0.74
C GLU A 155 2.27 31.35 -0.58
N PRO A 156 1.46 31.45 0.48
CA PRO A 156 0.44 30.46 0.78
C PRO A 156 -0.76 30.54 -0.18
N ILE A 157 -1.24 29.40 -0.62
CA ILE A 157 -2.47 29.22 -1.38
C ILE A 157 -3.53 28.65 -0.45
N THR A 158 -4.62 29.37 -0.26
CA THR A 158 -5.71 28.99 0.65
C THR A 158 -6.84 28.24 -0.07
N GLY A 159 -7.77 27.69 0.72
CA GLY A 159 -8.98 27.02 0.21
C GLY A 159 -8.69 25.63 -0.32
N LEU A 160 -7.83 24.86 0.35
CA LEU A 160 -7.65 23.42 0.14
C LEU A 160 -8.84 22.69 0.75
N ILE A 161 -9.37 21.72 0.03
CA ILE A 161 -10.48 20.87 0.50
C ILE A 161 -10.11 19.42 0.25
N ALA A 162 -10.04 18.63 1.32
CA ALA A 162 -9.77 17.20 1.23
C ALA A 162 -10.78 16.50 0.30
N GLY A 163 -10.30 15.57 -0.52
CA GLY A 163 -11.10 14.86 -1.51
C GLY A 163 -11.40 15.65 -2.80
N GLN A 164 -10.83 16.85 -2.96
CA GLN A 164 -11.03 17.69 -4.13
C GLN A 164 -9.70 18.00 -4.84
N THR A 165 -9.78 18.83 -5.86
CA THR A 165 -8.61 19.38 -6.55
C THR A 165 -8.48 20.87 -6.27
N LYS A 166 -7.25 21.39 -6.29
CA LYS A 166 -6.94 22.82 -6.22
C LYS A 166 -6.25 23.25 -7.49
N THR A 167 -6.81 24.25 -8.17
CA THR A 167 -6.24 24.84 -9.39
C THR A 167 -5.57 26.18 -9.07
N ILE A 168 -4.39 26.39 -9.61
CA ILE A 168 -3.59 27.63 -9.53
C ILE A 168 -3.41 28.14 -10.94
N SER A 169 -4.04 29.25 -11.29
CA SER A 169 -3.91 29.89 -12.61
C SER A 169 -3.01 31.12 -12.50
N ARG A 170 -1.87 31.09 -13.18
CA ARG A 170 -0.91 32.21 -13.21
C ARG A 170 0.06 32.10 -14.37
N GLU A 171 0.83 33.17 -14.63
CA GLU A 171 2.03 33.07 -15.45
C GLU A 171 3.12 32.35 -14.69
N TRP A 172 3.63 31.25 -15.26
CA TRP A 172 4.73 30.45 -14.72
C TRP A 172 6.04 30.83 -15.38
N LYS A 173 7.11 30.86 -14.57
CA LYS A 173 8.48 31.20 -14.97
C LYS A 173 9.44 30.10 -14.59
N ASN A 174 10.57 30.04 -15.28
CA ASN A 174 11.61 29.08 -14.94
C ASN A 174 12.10 29.27 -13.49
N GLY A 175 12.09 28.18 -12.72
CA GLY A 175 12.45 28.16 -11.31
C GLY A 175 11.30 28.42 -10.34
N ASP A 176 10.05 28.59 -10.83
CA ASP A 176 8.89 28.64 -9.94
C ASP A 176 8.75 27.30 -9.19
N LYS A 177 8.46 27.39 -7.90
CA LYS A 177 8.39 26.25 -7.00
C LYS A 177 7.01 26.16 -6.34
N VAL A 178 6.36 25.02 -6.45
CA VAL A 178 5.10 24.70 -5.75
C VAL A 178 5.41 23.63 -4.71
N VAL A 179 4.99 23.85 -3.47
CA VAL A 179 5.15 22.87 -2.38
C VAL A 179 3.78 22.54 -1.82
N LEU A 180 3.42 21.26 -1.90
CA LEU A 180 2.23 20.68 -1.29
C LEU A 180 2.66 19.82 -0.11
N GLU A 181 2.14 20.10 1.07
CA GLU A 181 2.35 19.29 2.28
C GLU A 181 1.02 18.66 2.71
N LEU A 182 1.02 17.35 2.79
CA LEU A 182 -0.14 16.52 3.10
C LEU A 182 0.13 15.77 4.41
N PRO A 183 -0.28 16.31 5.57
CA PRO A 183 -0.12 15.61 6.84
C PRO A 183 -0.75 14.23 6.81
N MET A 184 0.02 13.22 7.19
CA MET A 184 -0.38 11.82 7.22
C MET A 184 -0.51 11.33 8.65
N THR A 185 -1.73 11.33 9.18
CA THR A 185 -2.07 10.73 10.47
C THR A 185 -2.47 9.27 10.29
N LEU A 186 -2.43 8.50 11.38
CA LEU A 186 -2.96 7.15 11.39
C LEU A 186 -4.49 7.19 11.39
N THR A 187 -5.09 6.35 10.57
CA THR A 187 -6.52 6.13 10.49
C THR A 187 -6.82 4.64 10.48
N ILE A 188 -8.07 4.29 10.73
CA ILE A 188 -8.56 2.92 10.60
C ILE A 188 -9.70 2.88 9.58
N ASP A 189 -9.78 1.79 8.82
CA ASP A 189 -10.95 1.44 8.04
C ASP A 189 -11.53 0.13 8.55
N ARG A 190 -12.87 0.00 8.53
CA ARG A 190 -13.56 -1.18 9.06
C ARG A 190 -14.12 -2.02 7.92
N TRP A 191 -13.86 -3.30 8.04
CA TRP A 191 -14.18 -4.29 7.04
C TRP A 191 -15.09 -5.39 7.58
N PHE A 192 -15.07 -6.52 6.88
CA PHE A 192 -15.86 -7.68 7.19
C PHE A 192 -15.68 -8.13 8.66
N GLU A 193 -16.79 -8.45 9.33
CA GLU A 193 -16.83 -8.91 10.72
C GLU A 193 -16.18 -7.91 11.71
N ASN A 194 -16.29 -6.63 11.42
CA ASN A 194 -15.72 -5.54 12.22
C ASN A 194 -14.18 -5.60 12.36
N SER A 195 -13.49 -6.32 11.45
CA SER A 195 -12.04 -6.25 11.34
C SER A 195 -11.60 -4.84 10.97
N VAL A 196 -10.35 -4.51 11.26
CA VAL A 196 -9.78 -3.19 10.97
C VAL A 196 -8.49 -3.30 10.18
N SER A 197 -8.32 -2.41 9.20
CA SER A 197 -7.02 -2.04 8.66
C SER A 197 -6.49 -0.77 9.32
N VAL A 198 -5.17 -0.69 9.48
CA VAL A 198 -4.47 0.52 9.90
C VAL A 198 -3.90 1.19 8.67
N GLU A 199 -4.16 2.48 8.50
CA GLU A 199 -3.79 3.23 7.30
C GLU A 199 -3.05 4.52 7.65
N ARG A 200 -2.16 4.97 6.75
CA ARG A 200 -1.50 6.27 6.83
C ARG A 200 -1.28 6.79 5.42
N GLY A 201 -1.95 7.88 5.07
CA GLY A 201 -1.99 8.32 3.67
C GLY A 201 -2.58 7.24 2.76
N PRO A 202 -1.96 6.93 1.61
CA PRO A 202 -2.43 5.87 0.72
C PRO A 202 -1.98 4.45 1.14
N LEU A 203 -1.16 4.33 2.20
CA LEU A 203 -0.59 3.07 2.64
C LEU A 203 -1.49 2.35 3.64
N VAL A 204 -1.69 1.06 3.40
CA VAL A 204 -2.23 0.10 4.37
C VAL A 204 -1.07 -0.54 5.11
N TYR A 205 -1.20 -0.76 6.40
CA TYR A 205 -0.16 -1.38 7.22
C TYR A 205 -0.55 -2.80 7.61
N ALA A 206 0.44 -3.67 7.63
CA ALA A 206 0.28 -5.07 7.96
C ALA A 206 1.27 -5.48 9.05
N LEU A 207 0.91 -6.49 9.84
CA LEU A 207 1.81 -7.12 10.79
C LEU A 207 3.05 -7.63 10.06
N LYS A 208 4.23 -7.25 10.56
CA LYS A 208 5.50 -7.83 10.13
C LYS A 208 5.56 -9.28 10.61
N VAL A 209 5.57 -10.21 9.68
CA VAL A 209 5.67 -11.65 9.94
C VAL A 209 7.03 -12.14 9.48
N GLU A 210 7.74 -12.89 10.31
CA GLU A 210 8.96 -13.57 9.88
C GLU A 210 8.63 -14.67 8.88
N GLU A 211 9.44 -14.81 7.84
CA GLU A 211 9.17 -15.65 6.68
C GLU A 211 10.19 -16.79 6.58
N LYS A 212 9.69 -17.99 6.33
CA LYS A 212 10.50 -19.13 5.92
C LYS A 212 10.25 -19.43 4.46
N TRP A 213 11.26 -19.22 3.63
CA TRP A 213 11.24 -19.48 2.21
C TRP A 213 11.81 -20.86 1.88
N GLU A 214 11.10 -21.65 1.12
CA GLU A 214 11.51 -22.99 0.70
C GLU A 214 11.28 -23.19 -0.79
N LYS A 215 12.35 -23.46 -1.55
CA LYS A 215 12.27 -23.72 -2.99
C LYS A 215 11.84 -25.17 -3.25
N LYS A 216 10.82 -25.35 -4.09
CA LYS A 216 10.27 -26.65 -4.47
C LYS A 216 10.27 -26.83 -5.98
N PRO A 217 10.60 -28.03 -6.49
CA PRO A 217 10.47 -28.35 -7.91
C PRO A 217 9.00 -28.47 -8.29
N ASN A 218 8.63 -27.94 -9.45
CA ASN A 218 7.31 -28.12 -10.02
C ASN A 218 7.13 -29.52 -10.62
N LYS A 219 6.02 -30.19 -10.30
CA LYS A 219 5.69 -31.50 -10.89
C LYS A 219 5.43 -31.41 -12.39
N ASN A 220 4.86 -30.32 -12.87
CA ASN A 220 4.61 -30.07 -14.29
C ASN A 220 5.44 -28.85 -14.74
N THR A 221 6.70 -29.12 -15.08
CA THR A 221 7.67 -28.07 -15.46
C THR A 221 7.32 -27.36 -16.77
N LYS A 222 6.60 -28.04 -17.68
CA LYS A 222 6.14 -27.44 -18.95
C LYS A 222 5.07 -26.36 -18.69
N ARG A 223 4.22 -26.58 -17.68
CA ARG A 223 3.10 -25.66 -17.35
C ARG A 223 3.52 -24.56 -16.39
N TYR A 224 4.31 -24.87 -15.36
CA TYR A 224 4.55 -24.00 -14.21
C TYR A 224 6.00 -23.49 -14.11
N GLY A 225 6.87 -23.88 -15.04
CA GLY A 225 8.30 -23.63 -14.92
C GLY A 225 9.02 -24.65 -14.04
N PRO A 226 10.33 -24.53 -13.84
CA PRO A 226 11.13 -25.56 -13.16
C PRO A 226 10.80 -25.69 -11.68
N ASP A 227 10.58 -24.60 -11.00
CA ASP A 227 10.39 -24.51 -9.55
C ASP A 227 9.49 -23.36 -9.12
N HIS A 228 9.22 -23.30 -7.83
CA HIS A 228 8.53 -22.21 -7.15
C HIS A 228 9.00 -22.10 -5.70
N TRP A 229 8.69 -20.97 -5.07
CA TRP A 229 8.90 -20.77 -3.65
C TRP A 229 7.60 -20.97 -2.87
N GLN A 230 7.68 -21.74 -1.79
CA GLN A 230 6.67 -21.80 -0.74
C GLN A 230 7.14 -20.93 0.41
N VAL A 231 6.25 -20.12 0.98
CA VAL A 231 6.56 -19.20 2.07
C VAL A 231 5.60 -19.45 3.21
N THR A 232 6.14 -19.66 4.41
CA THR A 232 5.36 -19.92 5.62
C THR A 232 5.79 -19.01 6.75
N ALA A 233 4.86 -18.66 7.64
CA ALA A 233 5.15 -17.83 8.81
C ALA A 233 6.10 -18.57 9.77
N ALA A 234 7.17 -17.90 10.18
CA ALA A 234 8.14 -18.34 11.17
C ALA A 234 7.95 -17.68 12.54
N SER A 235 7.10 -16.65 12.63
CA SER A 235 6.68 -15.99 13.87
C SER A 235 5.18 -16.10 14.10
N PRO A 236 4.66 -15.84 15.31
CA PRO A 236 3.24 -15.69 15.55
C PRO A 236 2.62 -14.58 14.70
N TRP A 237 1.41 -14.80 14.20
CA TRP A 237 0.72 -13.87 13.32
C TRP A 237 -0.74 -13.59 13.75
N ASN A 238 -1.29 -14.39 14.64
CA ASN A 238 -2.70 -14.41 15.00
C ASN A 238 -3.00 -13.41 16.14
N TYR A 239 -2.84 -12.12 15.84
CA TYR A 239 -3.05 -11.03 16.78
C TYR A 239 -4.35 -10.26 16.50
N ALA A 240 -4.99 -9.81 17.56
CA ALA A 240 -6.06 -8.81 17.53
C ALA A 240 -5.56 -7.48 18.08
N LEU A 241 -6.15 -6.38 17.61
CA LEU A 241 -5.90 -5.04 18.14
C LEU A 241 -6.93 -4.69 19.21
N TYR A 242 -6.56 -3.80 20.13
CA TYR A 242 -7.47 -3.33 21.20
C TYR A 242 -8.32 -2.16 20.72
N GLN A 243 -9.64 -2.23 20.95
CA GLN A 243 -10.54 -1.16 20.58
C GLN A 243 -10.15 0.18 21.23
N ALA A 244 -9.73 0.18 22.48
CA ALA A 244 -9.31 1.38 23.19
C ALA A 244 -8.10 2.07 22.56
N ASP A 245 -7.15 1.31 21.95
CA ASP A 245 -6.00 1.87 21.25
C ASP A 245 -6.43 2.41 19.87
N LEU A 246 -7.41 1.79 19.22
CA LEU A 246 -7.94 2.22 17.93
C LEU A 246 -8.81 3.48 18.03
N ASP A 247 -9.48 3.70 19.18
CA ASP A 247 -10.29 4.89 19.41
C ASP A 247 -9.42 6.16 19.48
N ASP A 248 -8.14 6.01 19.84
CA ASP A 248 -7.16 7.11 19.91
C ASP A 248 -5.81 6.68 19.33
N ILE A 249 -5.86 6.20 18.09
CA ILE A 249 -4.74 5.50 17.43
C ILE A 249 -3.46 6.33 17.33
N ASN A 250 -3.59 7.65 17.14
CA ASN A 250 -2.43 8.53 16.99
C ASN A 250 -1.68 8.78 18.31
N GLU A 251 -2.35 8.58 19.46
CA GLU A 251 -1.72 8.61 20.77
C GLU A 251 -1.22 7.23 21.21
N ALA A 252 -1.92 6.16 20.78
CA ALA A 252 -1.61 4.80 21.20
C ALA A 252 -0.47 4.16 20.42
N TYR A 253 -0.30 4.53 19.13
CA TYR A 253 0.67 3.94 18.23
C TYR A 253 1.74 4.95 17.82
N GLU A 254 2.97 4.47 17.67
CA GLU A 254 4.15 5.27 17.29
C GLU A 254 4.55 4.99 15.84
N VAL A 255 4.57 6.03 15.01
CA VAL A 255 5.15 5.96 13.66
C VAL A 255 6.65 6.21 13.75
N VAL A 256 7.45 5.26 13.29
CA VAL A 256 8.91 5.33 13.28
C VAL A 256 9.39 5.46 11.84
N VAL A 257 10.23 6.46 11.58
CA VAL A 257 10.79 6.73 10.25
C VAL A 257 12.30 6.51 10.29
N ASP A 258 12.79 5.60 9.45
CA ASP A 258 14.22 5.41 9.21
C ASP A 258 14.66 6.34 8.07
N GLN A 259 15.36 7.41 8.43
CA GLN A 259 15.77 8.46 7.49
C GLN A 259 16.79 7.97 6.45
N GLU A 260 17.65 6.99 6.80
CA GLU A 260 18.62 6.43 5.87
C GLU A 260 17.91 5.59 4.80
N LYS A 261 16.94 4.80 5.20
CA LYS A 261 16.12 4.02 4.27
C LYS A 261 15.18 4.90 3.44
N LEU A 262 14.69 6.00 3.99
CA LEU A 262 13.83 6.94 3.27
C LEU A 262 14.55 7.56 2.05
N ALA A 263 15.87 7.74 2.13
CA ALA A 263 16.69 8.22 1.03
C ALA A 263 17.08 7.14 0.00
N SER A 264 16.55 5.90 0.14
CA SER A 264 16.79 4.80 -0.78
C SER A 264 15.88 4.87 -2.02
N ASP A 265 16.26 4.19 -3.08
CA ASP A 265 15.48 4.10 -4.32
C ASP A 265 14.43 2.97 -4.31
N TRP A 266 14.40 2.14 -3.24
CA TRP A 266 13.51 0.98 -3.13
C TRP A 266 12.97 0.80 -1.72
N TYR A 267 11.63 0.68 -1.60
CA TYR A 267 10.93 0.61 -0.30
C TYR A 267 10.11 -0.68 -0.09
N TRP A 268 10.04 -1.54 -1.11
CA TRP A 268 9.00 -2.56 -1.18
C TRP A 268 9.46 -3.95 -0.74
N ASN A 269 10.25 -4.00 0.34
CA ASN A 269 10.56 -5.22 1.08
C ASN A 269 10.80 -4.91 2.58
N LEU A 270 10.85 -5.95 3.42
CA LEU A 270 10.99 -5.80 4.87
C LEU A 270 12.36 -5.23 5.31
N GLU A 271 13.38 -5.29 4.46
CA GLU A 271 14.73 -4.79 4.76
C GLU A 271 14.86 -3.30 4.42
N SER A 272 14.27 -2.87 3.31
CA SER A 272 14.41 -1.52 2.77
C SER A 272 13.29 -0.56 3.19
N VAL A 273 12.15 -1.06 3.69
CA VAL A 273 11.02 -0.21 4.07
C VAL A 273 11.40 0.80 5.15
N PRO A 274 11.17 2.13 4.92
CA PRO A 274 11.59 3.17 5.85
C PRO A 274 10.61 3.42 7.00
N LEU A 275 9.38 2.93 6.88
CA LEU A 275 8.31 3.20 7.85
C LEU A 275 7.91 1.95 8.61
N THR A 276 7.80 2.11 9.93
CA THR A 276 7.19 1.10 10.80
C THR A 276 6.23 1.77 11.77
N ILE A 277 5.24 1.02 12.25
CA ILE A 277 4.35 1.46 13.33
C ILE A 277 4.52 0.48 14.49
N LYS A 278 4.84 1.02 15.67
CA LYS A 278 4.77 0.27 16.92
C LYS A 278 3.34 0.29 17.42
N ALA A 279 2.75 -0.87 17.54
CA ALA A 279 1.38 -1.08 17.98
C ALA A 279 1.33 -2.07 19.13
N ARG A 280 0.16 -2.24 19.72
CA ARG A 280 -0.08 -3.26 20.76
C ARG A 280 -1.20 -4.19 20.31
N GLY A 281 -1.03 -5.47 20.57
CA GLY A 281 -2.06 -6.44 20.27
C GLY A 281 -2.04 -7.61 21.25
N THR A 282 -3.07 -8.41 21.20
CA THR A 282 -3.17 -9.64 21.98
C THR A 282 -3.25 -10.85 21.06
N ARG A 283 -2.56 -11.91 21.43
CA ARG A 283 -2.58 -13.14 20.67
C ARG A 283 -3.91 -13.86 20.83
N LEU A 284 -4.51 -14.26 19.71
CA LEU A 284 -5.71 -15.08 19.65
C LEU A 284 -5.32 -16.53 19.29
N GLU A 285 -5.03 -17.35 20.27
CA GLU A 285 -4.60 -18.75 20.03
C GLU A 285 -5.64 -19.58 19.25
N ALA A 286 -6.89 -19.22 19.38
CA ALA A 286 -7.99 -19.85 18.63
C ALA A 286 -8.00 -19.51 17.15
N TRP A 287 -7.35 -18.42 16.72
CA TRP A 287 -7.30 -18.02 15.33
C TRP A 287 -6.16 -18.76 14.61
N GLY A 288 -6.52 -19.76 13.89
CA GLY A 288 -5.62 -20.65 13.17
C GLY A 288 -5.83 -20.63 11.67
N LEU A 289 -5.19 -21.57 10.98
CA LEU A 289 -5.41 -21.78 9.54
C LEU A 289 -6.74 -22.49 9.29
N CYS A 290 -7.42 -22.06 8.23
CA CYS A 290 -8.60 -22.68 7.69
C CYS A 290 -8.35 -23.04 6.23
N TYR A 291 -8.38 -24.32 5.90
CA TYR A 291 -8.04 -24.84 4.57
C TYR A 291 -6.72 -24.26 4.01
N GLY A 292 -5.70 -24.18 4.85
CA GLY A 292 -4.36 -23.71 4.47
C GLY A 292 -4.16 -22.20 4.37
N SER A 293 -5.19 -21.40 4.66
CA SER A 293 -5.11 -19.94 4.73
C SER A 293 -5.42 -19.45 6.12
N ALA A 294 -5.05 -18.20 6.46
CA ALA A 294 -5.53 -17.56 7.68
C ALA A 294 -7.06 -17.63 7.70
N ALA A 295 -7.65 -18.09 8.79
CA ALA A 295 -9.10 -18.05 8.93
C ALA A 295 -9.58 -16.60 8.83
N GLN A 296 -10.82 -16.43 8.38
CA GLN A 296 -11.46 -15.11 8.46
C GLN A 296 -11.46 -14.61 9.92
N PRO A 297 -11.55 -13.27 10.13
CA PRO A 297 -11.62 -12.72 11.49
C PRO A 297 -12.60 -13.48 12.38
N PRO A 298 -12.32 -13.60 13.70
CA PRO A 298 -12.89 -14.61 14.60
C PRO A 298 -14.41 -14.68 14.70
N TYR A 299 -15.10 -13.65 14.30
CA TYR A 299 -16.57 -13.61 14.40
C TYR A 299 -17.29 -14.25 13.20
N SER A 300 -16.56 -14.64 12.15
CA SER A 300 -17.22 -15.29 11.02
C SER A 300 -17.68 -16.72 11.36
N THR A 301 -18.82 -17.13 10.78
CA THR A 301 -19.34 -18.49 10.91
C THR A 301 -18.40 -19.53 10.29
N ILE A 302 -17.58 -19.12 9.33
CA ILE A 302 -16.57 -19.98 8.67
C ILE A 302 -15.37 -20.16 9.60
N ALA A 303 -14.86 -19.10 10.22
CA ALA A 303 -13.79 -19.18 11.21
C ALA A 303 -14.18 -20.13 12.35
N ARG A 304 -15.42 -20.07 12.84
CA ARG A 304 -15.93 -20.98 13.88
C ARG A 304 -15.91 -22.46 13.48
N LYS A 305 -15.98 -22.78 12.20
CA LYS A 305 -15.87 -24.18 11.73
C LYS A 305 -14.43 -24.69 11.74
N CYS A 306 -13.47 -23.78 11.58
CA CYS A 306 -12.05 -24.09 11.50
C CYS A 306 -11.30 -23.92 12.83
N THR A 307 -11.98 -23.44 13.87
CA THR A 307 -11.40 -23.23 15.19
C THR A 307 -11.67 -24.42 16.11
N ASN A 308 -10.77 -24.64 17.04
CA ASN A 308 -10.98 -25.61 18.12
C ASN A 308 -12.15 -25.12 18.99
N LYS A 309 -13.21 -25.90 19.10
CA LYS A 309 -14.47 -25.56 19.80
C LYS A 309 -14.30 -25.21 21.28
N ASN A 310 -13.14 -25.49 21.86
CA ASN A 310 -12.84 -25.26 23.27
C ASN A 310 -11.91 -24.07 23.50
N SER A 311 -11.55 -23.31 22.48
CA SER A 311 -10.69 -22.14 22.64
C SER A 311 -11.51 -20.88 22.86
N ASN A 312 -11.21 -20.18 23.95
CA ASN A 312 -11.76 -18.86 24.22
C ASN A 312 -11.19 -17.85 23.25
N TRP A 313 -12.05 -17.06 22.64
CA TRP A 313 -11.68 -15.88 21.84
C TRP A 313 -11.40 -14.65 22.73
N GLU A 314 -11.43 -14.84 24.04
CA GLU A 314 -11.09 -13.81 25.00
C GLU A 314 -9.58 -13.57 24.99
N SER A 315 -9.20 -12.31 24.99
CA SER A 315 -7.79 -11.92 25.10
C SER A 315 -7.20 -12.49 26.39
N GLY A 316 -6.04 -13.11 26.32
CA GLY A 316 -5.34 -13.68 27.48
C GLY A 316 -4.82 -12.64 28.49
N GLY A 317 -5.25 -11.40 28.41
CA GLY A 317 -4.90 -10.31 29.33
C GLY A 317 -3.50 -9.74 29.15
N ASN A 318 -2.61 -10.41 28.45
CA ASN A 318 -1.28 -9.91 28.12
C ASN A 318 -1.30 -9.31 26.72
N TRP A 319 -0.59 -8.20 26.57
CA TRP A 319 -0.35 -7.60 25.27
C TRP A 319 1.11 -7.80 24.83
N ASP A 320 1.29 -7.93 23.54
CA ASP A 320 2.58 -7.97 22.89
C ASP A 320 2.79 -6.66 22.10
N GLU A 321 4.03 -6.22 22.01
CA GLU A 321 4.41 -5.17 21.09
C GLU A 321 4.42 -5.74 19.66
N LEU A 322 3.73 -5.06 18.76
CA LEU A 322 3.63 -5.42 17.35
C LEU A 322 4.35 -4.39 16.49
N THR A 323 5.01 -4.87 15.47
CA THR A 323 5.54 -4.02 14.40
C THR A 323 4.66 -4.15 13.17
N LEU A 324 4.05 -3.02 12.75
CA LEU A 324 3.34 -2.96 11.48
C LEU A 324 4.24 -2.28 10.44
N VAL A 325 4.14 -2.74 9.20
CA VAL A 325 4.90 -2.22 8.05
C VAL A 325 3.95 -1.98 6.88
N PRO A 326 4.28 -1.11 5.92
CA PRO A 326 3.49 -0.98 4.69
C PRO A 326 3.20 -2.33 4.03
N TYR A 327 1.96 -2.56 3.67
CA TYR A 327 1.48 -3.78 3.00
C TYR A 327 2.35 -4.14 1.80
N GLY A 328 2.70 -3.12 0.98
CA GLY A 328 3.52 -3.29 -0.22
C GLY A 328 4.91 -3.86 0.03
N ALA A 329 5.42 -3.79 1.27
CA ALA A 329 6.73 -4.33 1.65
C ALA A 329 6.68 -5.78 2.16
N THR A 330 5.51 -6.45 2.14
CA THR A 330 5.31 -7.76 2.77
C THR A 330 5.04 -8.86 1.76
N THR A 331 5.58 -10.06 1.99
CA THR A 331 5.14 -11.29 1.32
C THR A 331 4.10 -12.00 2.17
N LEU A 332 4.39 -12.25 3.45
CA LEU A 332 3.41 -12.69 4.43
C LEU A 332 2.92 -11.50 5.28
N ARG A 333 1.65 -11.52 5.68
CA ARG A 333 1.00 -10.39 6.34
C ARG A 333 -0.30 -10.72 7.04
N ILE A 334 -0.63 -9.90 8.02
CA ILE A 334 -2.00 -9.67 8.50
C ILE A 334 -2.25 -8.18 8.35
N ALA A 335 -3.18 -7.79 7.49
CA ALA A 335 -3.53 -6.39 7.24
C ALA A 335 -4.97 -6.05 7.67
N GLU A 336 -5.79 -7.07 7.90
CA GLU A 336 -7.10 -6.94 8.54
C GLU A 336 -7.09 -7.66 9.88
N PHE A 337 -7.15 -6.88 10.93
CA PHE A 337 -7.04 -7.36 12.31
C PHE A 337 -8.40 -7.55 12.94
N PRO A 338 -8.62 -8.68 13.66
CA PRO A 338 -9.71 -8.75 14.64
C PRO A 338 -9.56 -7.67 15.70
N VAL A 339 -10.68 -7.24 16.26
CA VAL A 339 -10.70 -6.24 17.33
C VAL A 339 -11.27 -6.86 18.61
N VAL A 340 -10.59 -6.60 19.72
CA VAL A 340 -11.01 -7.04 21.06
C VAL A 340 -11.22 -5.84 21.98
N THR A 341 -12.16 -5.97 22.89
CA THR A 341 -12.30 -5.08 24.06
C THR A 341 -11.39 -5.58 25.17
N ARG A 342 -10.78 -4.68 25.90
CA ARG A 342 -10.02 -5.02 27.13
C ARG A 342 -10.96 -5.51 28.18
#